data_47ddbea382ce482f2cddedc2659f8323
#
_entry.id   47ddbea382ce482f2cddedc2659f8323
#
_cell.length_a   1.000
_cell.length_b   1.000
_cell.length_c   1.000
_cell.angle_alpha   90.00
_cell.angle_beta   90.00
_cell.angle_gamma   90.00
#
_symmetry.space_group_name_H-M   'P 1'
#
loop_
_entity.id
_entity.type
_entity.pdbx_description
1 polymer ?
#
loop_
_entity_poly.entity_id
_entity_poly.type
_entity_poly.pdbx_seq_one_letter_code
_entity_poly.pdbx_strand_id
1 'polypeptide(L)'
;MVAFFEMPKGAKTKGDRDALAAMQHCSFTATEERFNELLARLKAADVALIGPVNVGAATWSVYFFDPNGIRLEFSWQEEDGEDVQVLARWTQTKAEALAELQSLSEDTAWLRRVTDHLPLKRATI
;
A
#
# COMPACT_ATOMS: atom_id res chain seq x y z
N MET A 1 -3.81 16.18 0.67
CA MET A 1 -5.21 16.48 0.23
C MET A 1 -5.53 15.53 -0.92
N VAL A 2 -6.69 14.88 -0.90
CA VAL A 2 -7.22 14.11 -2.03
C VAL A 2 -8.40 14.86 -2.58
N ALA A 3 -8.44 15.07 -3.91
CA ALA A 3 -9.52 15.75 -4.59
C ALA A 3 -10.33 14.75 -5.41
N PHE A 4 -11.65 14.86 -5.36
CA PHE A 4 -12.57 14.07 -6.16
C PHE A 4 -13.31 15.01 -7.11
N PHE A 5 -13.46 14.59 -8.36
CA PHE A 5 -14.22 15.32 -9.36
C PHE A 5 -15.50 14.56 -9.67
N GLU A 6 -16.62 15.25 -9.59
CA GLU A 6 -17.89 14.70 -10.05
C GLU A 6 -17.88 14.59 -11.58
N MET A 7 -18.22 13.40 -12.07
CA MET A 7 -18.35 13.15 -13.51
C MET A 7 -19.82 13.19 -13.92
N PRO A 8 -20.11 13.56 -15.17
CA PRO A 8 -21.49 13.57 -15.68
C PRO A 8 -22.16 12.20 -15.49
N LYS A 9 -23.45 12.21 -15.19
CA LYS A 9 -24.27 10.99 -15.11
C LYS A 9 -24.15 10.20 -16.40
N GLY A 10 -23.77 8.93 -16.31
CA GLY A 10 -23.53 8.07 -17.47
C GLY A 10 -22.12 8.12 -18.03
N ALA A 11 -21.17 8.80 -17.35
CA ALA A 11 -19.76 8.67 -17.69
C ALA A 11 -19.35 7.19 -17.65
N LYS A 12 -18.65 6.75 -18.69
CA LYS A 12 -18.23 5.35 -18.79
C LYS A 12 -17.16 5.06 -17.74
N THR A 13 -17.33 3.98 -16.99
CA THR A 13 -16.25 3.43 -16.19
C THR A 13 -15.11 3.01 -17.10
N LYS A 14 -13.91 3.23 -16.68
CA LYS A 14 -12.72 2.98 -17.48
C LYS A 14 -11.91 1.83 -16.93
N GLY A 15 -11.63 0.89 -17.81
CA GLY A 15 -10.53 -0.04 -17.69
C GLY A 15 -10.63 -1.04 -16.54
N ASP A 16 -9.73 -1.97 -16.59
CA ASP A 16 -9.46 -2.91 -15.53
C ASP A 16 -8.64 -2.19 -14.44
N ARG A 17 -9.14 -2.21 -13.21
CA ARG A 17 -8.47 -1.63 -12.05
C ARG A 17 -7.11 -2.29 -11.79
N ASP A 18 -6.98 -3.56 -12.10
CA ASP A 18 -5.78 -4.34 -11.86
C ASP A 18 -4.81 -4.33 -13.07
N ALA A 19 -5.12 -3.53 -14.10
CA ALA A 19 -4.23 -3.34 -15.25
C ALA A 19 -3.00 -2.51 -14.88
N LEU A 20 -1.91 -2.70 -15.62
CA LEU A 20 -0.72 -1.86 -15.50
C LEU A 20 -1.09 -0.38 -15.69
N ALA A 21 -0.49 0.48 -14.89
CA ALA A 21 -0.76 1.92 -14.82
C ALA A 21 -2.16 2.31 -14.33
N ALA A 22 -2.99 1.36 -13.89
CA ALA A 22 -4.22 1.65 -13.17
C ALA A 22 -3.93 1.87 -11.67
N MET A 23 -4.69 2.75 -11.04
CA MET A 23 -4.66 2.90 -9.59
C MET A 23 -5.54 1.79 -8.98
N GLN A 24 -4.91 0.79 -8.37
CA GLN A 24 -5.62 -0.33 -7.76
C GLN A 24 -6.44 0.09 -6.54
N HIS A 25 -5.85 0.89 -5.68
CA HIS A 25 -6.50 1.43 -4.48
C HIS A 25 -5.78 2.69 -3.98
N CYS A 26 -6.43 3.39 -3.09
CA CYS A 26 -5.85 4.51 -2.35
C CYS A 26 -5.79 4.13 -0.87
N SER A 27 -4.59 4.11 -0.29
CA SER A 27 -4.36 3.78 1.11
C SER A 27 -4.13 5.03 1.95
N PHE A 28 -4.72 5.03 3.15
CA PHE A 28 -4.57 6.08 4.15
C PHE A 28 -4.05 5.46 5.45
N THR A 29 -2.92 5.97 5.92
CA THR A 29 -2.38 5.57 7.23
C THR A 29 -3.14 6.26 8.35
N ALA A 30 -3.45 5.52 9.40
CA ALA A 30 -4.14 5.99 10.59
C ALA A 30 -3.39 5.53 11.85
N THR A 31 -3.66 6.16 12.98
CA THR A 31 -3.32 5.59 14.28
C THR A 31 -4.22 4.38 14.58
N GLU A 32 -3.81 3.50 15.47
CA GLU A 32 -4.63 2.36 15.90
C GLU A 32 -6.03 2.79 16.34
N GLU A 33 -6.10 3.80 17.20
CA GLU A 33 -7.37 4.35 17.69
C GLU A 33 -8.28 4.80 16.54
N ARG A 34 -7.71 5.56 15.60
CA ARG A 34 -8.45 6.06 14.44
C ARG A 34 -8.87 4.94 13.49
N PHE A 35 -8.03 3.94 13.30
CA PHE A 35 -8.35 2.74 12.52
C PHE A 35 -9.57 2.02 13.11
N ASN A 36 -9.58 1.79 14.42
CA ASN A 36 -10.68 1.12 15.11
C ASN A 36 -11.98 1.94 15.06
N GLU A 37 -11.91 3.27 15.21
CA GLU A 37 -13.05 4.16 15.05
C GLU A 37 -13.64 4.07 13.64
N LEU A 38 -12.78 4.17 12.61
CA LEU A 38 -13.21 4.09 11.20
C LEU A 38 -13.82 2.73 10.88
N LEU A 39 -13.23 1.65 11.38
CA LEU A 39 -13.74 0.29 11.22
C LEU A 39 -15.15 0.16 11.81
N ALA A 40 -15.36 0.69 13.02
CA ALA A 40 -16.68 0.68 13.67
C ALA A 40 -17.72 1.49 12.87
N ARG A 41 -17.35 2.66 12.36
CA ARG A 41 -18.22 3.50 11.53
C ARG A 41 -18.60 2.83 10.20
N LEU A 42 -17.64 2.20 9.52
CA LEU A 42 -17.92 1.48 8.29
C LEU A 42 -18.87 0.30 8.51
N LYS A 43 -18.67 -0.45 9.60
CA LYS A 43 -19.59 -1.54 10.01
C LYS A 43 -20.98 -1.02 10.33
N ALA A 44 -21.09 0.08 11.08
CA ALA A 44 -22.37 0.69 11.42
C ALA A 44 -23.13 1.23 10.19
N ALA A 45 -22.41 1.59 9.13
CA ALA A 45 -22.97 2.03 7.84
C ALA A 45 -23.22 0.86 6.86
N ASP A 46 -23.08 -0.38 7.32
CA ASP A 46 -23.28 -1.61 6.51
C ASP A 46 -22.40 -1.64 5.24
N VAL A 47 -21.19 -1.06 5.31
CA VAL A 47 -20.25 -1.09 4.22
C VAL A 47 -19.57 -2.46 4.17
N ALA A 48 -19.59 -3.11 2.99
CA ALA A 48 -18.89 -4.37 2.80
C ALA A 48 -17.37 -4.18 2.94
N LEU A 49 -16.76 -4.96 3.83
CA LEU A 49 -15.34 -4.85 4.20
C LEU A 49 -14.57 -6.11 3.79
N ILE A 50 -13.30 -5.90 3.43
CA ILE A 50 -12.29 -6.95 3.33
C ILE A 50 -11.27 -6.69 4.44
N GLY A 51 -11.14 -7.59 5.36
CA GLY A 51 -10.32 -7.41 6.57
C GLY A 51 -11.17 -7.12 7.84
N PRO A 52 -10.53 -6.69 8.94
CA PRO A 52 -9.09 -6.37 9.05
C PRO A 52 -8.19 -7.57 8.76
N VAL A 53 -7.09 -7.33 8.09
CA VAL A 53 -6.10 -8.34 7.75
C VAL A 53 -4.69 -7.79 7.99
N ASN A 54 -3.80 -8.63 8.55
CA ASN A 54 -2.38 -8.30 8.62
C ASN A 54 -1.75 -8.54 7.25
N VAL A 55 -1.25 -7.48 6.63
CA VAL A 55 -0.62 -7.53 5.30
C VAL A 55 0.90 -7.69 5.37
N GLY A 56 1.43 -7.94 6.55
CA GLY A 56 2.86 -8.07 6.83
C GLY A 56 3.42 -6.83 7.54
N ALA A 57 4.61 -7.00 8.12
CA ALA A 57 5.31 -5.95 8.88
C ALA A 57 4.45 -5.32 9.99
N ALA A 58 3.67 -6.12 10.70
CA ALA A 58 2.73 -5.67 11.72
C ALA A 58 1.76 -4.57 11.24
N THR A 59 1.44 -4.58 9.94
CA THR A 59 0.51 -3.63 9.33
C THR A 59 -0.87 -4.25 9.18
N TRP A 60 -1.84 -3.64 9.82
CA TRP A 60 -3.24 -4.03 9.73
C TRP A 60 -3.97 -3.16 8.73
N SER A 61 -4.71 -3.79 7.82
CA SER A 61 -5.42 -3.10 6.74
C SER A 61 -6.87 -3.52 6.67
N VAL A 62 -7.73 -2.58 6.31
CA VAL A 62 -9.13 -2.82 5.94
C VAL A 62 -9.40 -2.17 4.59
N TYR A 63 -10.03 -2.92 3.69
CA TYR A 63 -10.37 -2.46 2.35
C TYR A 63 -11.88 -2.39 2.18
N PHE A 64 -12.33 -1.42 1.41
CA PHE A 64 -13.73 -1.26 1.03
C PHE A 64 -13.83 -0.50 -0.28
N PHE A 65 -15.03 -0.41 -0.84
CA PHE A 65 -15.29 0.34 -2.05
C PHE A 65 -16.13 1.57 -1.72
N ASP A 66 -15.76 2.69 -2.33
CA ASP A 66 -16.62 3.86 -2.33
C ASP A 66 -17.84 3.65 -3.28
N PRO A 67 -18.86 4.53 -3.27
CA PRO A 67 -20.02 4.39 -4.15
C PRO A 67 -19.69 4.41 -5.65
N ASN A 68 -18.50 4.87 -6.04
CA ASN A 68 -18.04 4.90 -7.43
C ASN A 68 -17.21 3.66 -7.80
N GLY A 69 -17.00 2.74 -6.86
CA GLY A 69 -16.21 1.53 -7.05
C GLY A 69 -14.70 1.73 -6.91
N ILE A 70 -14.26 2.85 -6.32
CA ILE A 70 -12.85 3.04 -5.99
C ILE A 70 -12.54 2.21 -4.75
N ARG A 71 -11.50 1.36 -4.82
CA ARG A 71 -11.02 0.64 -3.65
C ARG A 71 -10.24 1.60 -2.76
N LEU A 72 -10.66 1.68 -1.51
CA LEU A 72 -9.99 2.44 -0.46
C LEU A 72 -9.43 1.49 0.59
N GLU A 73 -8.37 1.92 1.24
CA GLU A 73 -7.74 1.22 2.33
C GLU A 73 -7.51 2.18 3.49
N PHE A 74 -7.77 1.71 4.72
CA PHE A 74 -7.18 2.26 5.91
C PHE A 74 -6.19 1.26 6.48
N SER A 75 -5.03 1.74 6.90
CA SER A 75 -4.00 0.92 7.53
C SER A 75 -3.46 1.59 8.79
N TRP A 76 -3.04 0.78 9.75
CA TRP A 76 -2.21 1.20 10.87
C TRP A 76 -1.12 0.15 11.09
N GLN A 77 -0.02 0.57 11.67
CA GLN A 77 1.13 -0.28 11.90
C GLN A 77 1.49 -0.24 13.37
N GLU A 78 1.71 -1.41 13.96
CA GLU A 78 2.24 -1.53 15.32
C GLU A 78 3.67 -1.01 15.35
N GLU A 79 3.95 -0.04 16.23
CA GLU A 79 5.29 0.57 16.32
C GLU A 79 6.35 -0.43 16.82
N ASP A 80 5.96 -1.35 17.71
CA ASP A 80 6.84 -2.33 18.36
C ASP A 80 6.61 -3.77 17.89
N GLY A 81 5.88 -3.98 16.80
CA GLY A 81 5.59 -5.31 16.27
C GLY A 81 6.85 -6.06 15.84
N GLU A 82 6.84 -7.39 16.00
CA GLU A 82 7.98 -8.25 15.63
C GLU A 82 8.36 -8.07 14.16
N ASP A 83 7.39 -7.94 13.27
CA ASP A 83 7.61 -7.70 11.85
C ASP A 83 8.32 -6.36 11.58
N VAL A 84 8.00 -5.32 12.35
CA VAL A 84 8.69 -4.01 12.27
C VAL A 84 10.15 -4.17 12.67
N GLN A 85 10.44 -4.95 13.71
CA GLN A 85 11.82 -5.23 14.12
C GLN A 85 12.58 -6.03 13.06
N VAL A 86 11.93 -6.96 12.38
CA VAL A 86 12.52 -7.69 11.25
C VAL A 86 12.87 -6.75 10.12
N LEU A 87 11.97 -5.84 9.74
CA LEU A 87 12.25 -4.83 8.71
C LEU A 87 13.38 -3.88 9.11
N ALA A 88 13.44 -3.46 10.37
CA ALA A 88 14.53 -2.63 10.88
C ALA A 88 15.90 -3.33 10.82
N ARG A 89 15.91 -4.67 10.78
CA ARG A 89 17.10 -5.50 10.63
C ARG A 89 17.40 -5.87 9.18
N TRP A 90 16.73 -5.26 8.22
CA TRP A 90 16.98 -5.55 6.82
C TRP A 90 18.46 -5.40 6.49
N THR A 91 19.05 -6.50 6.05
CA THR A 91 20.50 -6.61 5.85
C THR A 91 20.90 -6.57 4.37
N GLN A 92 19.94 -6.56 3.47
CA GLN A 92 20.19 -6.59 2.03
C GLN A 92 20.93 -5.32 1.59
N THR A 93 22.01 -5.50 0.85
CA THR A 93 22.75 -4.41 0.23
C THR A 93 22.08 -3.96 -1.07
N LYS A 94 22.41 -2.75 -1.53
CA LYS A 94 21.93 -2.25 -2.83
C LYS A 94 22.30 -3.18 -3.99
N ALA A 95 23.47 -3.79 -3.95
CA ALA A 95 23.94 -4.71 -4.99
C ALA A 95 23.10 -6.00 -5.03
N GLU A 96 22.77 -6.56 -3.87
CA GLU A 96 21.92 -7.74 -3.77
C GLU A 96 20.49 -7.44 -4.22
N ALA A 97 19.91 -6.31 -3.80
CA ALA A 97 18.58 -5.89 -4.24
C ALA A 97 18.54 -5.64 -5.76
N LEU A 98 19.61 -5.02 -6.31
CA LEU A 98 19.72 -4.79 -7.74
C LEU A 98 19.79 -6.12 -8.52
N ALA A 99 20.59 -7.07 -8.05
CA ALA A 99 20.70 -8.39 -8.69
C ALA A 99 19.36 -9.14 -8.69
N GLU A 100 18.61 -9.06 -7.59
CA GLU A 100 17.28 -9.67 -7.51
C GLU A 100 16.29 -9.00 -8.48
N LEU A 101 16.25 -7.67 -8.51
CA LEU A 101 15.35 -6.93 -9.38
C LEU A 101 15.69 -7.07 -10.87
N GLN A 102 16.94 -7.37 -11.23
CA GLN A 102 17.35 -7.66 -12.61
C GLN A 102 16.67 -8.90 -13.19
N SER A 103 16.19 -9.82 -12.34
CA SER A 103 15.36 -10.94 -12.80
C SER A 103 13.98 -10.51 -13.30
N LEU A 104 13.54 -9.31 -12.92
CA LEU A 104 12.20 -8.78 -13.25
C LEU A 104 12.24 -7.79 -14.43
N SER A 105 13.35 -7.09 -14.64
CA SER A 105 13.47 -6.08 -15.67
C SER A 105 14.92 -5.81 -16.08
N GLU A 106 15.15 -5.60 -17.37
CA GLU A 106 16.42 -5.14 -17.92
C GLU A 106 16.52 -3.60 -18.00
N ASP A 107 15.45 -2.87 -17.65
CA ASP A 107 15.45 -1.41 -17.63
C ASP A 107 16.33 -0.86 -16.50
N THR A 108 17.56 -0.51 -16.84
CA THR A 108 18.55 -0.02 -15.89
C THR A 108 18.14 1.30 -15.22
N ALA A 109 17.38 2.15 -15.91
CA ALA A 109 16.89 3.40 -15.34
C ALA A 109 15.82 3.14 -14.27
N TRP A 110 14.90 2.22 -14.53
CA TRP A 110 13.91 1.77 -13.57
C TRP A 110 14.58 1.10 -12.36
N LEU A 111 15.48 0.17 -12.59
CA LEU A 111 16.21 -0.54 -11.55
C LEU A 111 16.92 0.42 -10.59
N ARG A 112 17.61 1.43 -11.12
CA ARG A 112 18.27 2.46 -10.30
C ARG A 112 17.27 3.25 -9.47
N ARG A 113 16.19 3.74 -10.08
CA ARG A 113 15.16 4.50 -9.35
C ARG A 113 14.60 3.70 -8.16
N VAL A 114 14.26 2.44 -8.39
CA VAL A 114 13.71 1.59 -7.33
C VAL A 114 14.73 1.39 -6.22
N THR A 115 15.96 1.00 -6.55
CA THR A 115 16.99 0.72 -5.53
C THR A 115 17.47 1.97 -4.79
N ASP A 116 17.40 3.16 -5.40
CA ASP A 116 17.80 4.41 -4.74
C ASP A 116 16.84 4.84 -3.63
N HIS A 117 15.60 4.35 -3.65
CA HIS A 117 14.57 4.67 -2.67
C HIS A 117 14.35 3.57 -1.62
N LEU A 118 14.99 2.41 -1.77
CA LEU A 118 14.87 1.35 -0.78
C LEU A 118 15.69 1.66 0.48
N PRO A 119 15.17 1.34 1.68
CA PRO A 119 15.90 1.51 2.94
C PRO A 119 16.96 0.42 3.12
N LEU A 120 17.92 0.37 2.21
CA LEU A 120 18.92 -0.68 2.15
C LEU A 120 20.10 -0.37 3.07
N LYS A 121 20.74 -1.42 3.58
CA LYS A 121 21.95 -1.30 4.37
C LYS A 121 23.08 -0.67 3.53
N ARG A 122 23.76 0.33 4.07
CA ARG A 122 24.98 0.84 3.44
C ARG A 122 26.04 -0.26 3.48
N ALA A 123 26.69 -0.51 2.34
CA ALA A 123 27.86 -1.37 2.31
C ALA A 123 28.88 -0.84 3.33
N THR A 124 29.26 -1.66 4.28
CA THR A 124 30.38 -1.33 5.17
C THR A 124 31.65 -1.45 4.33
N ILE A 125 32.37 -0.35 4.17
CA ILE A 125 33.67 -0.29 3.52
C ILE A 125 34.69 -0.98 4.43
#